data_afefa6833c5be9fa8a8a56e470b1eb9c
#
_entry.id   afefa6833c5be9fa8a8a56e470b1eb9c
#
_cell.length_a   1.000
_cell.length_b   1.000
_cell.length_c   1.000
_cell.angle_alpha   90.00
_cell.angle_beta   90.00
_cell.angle_gamma   90.00
#
_symmetry.space_group_name_H-M   'P 1'
#
loop_
_entity.id
_entity.type
_entity.pdbx_description
1 polymer ?
#
loop_
_entity_poly.entity_id
_entity_poly.type
_entity_poly.pdbx_seq_one_letter_code
_entity_poly.pdbx_strand_id
1 'polypeptide(L)'
;MKVLLTGATGFLGKYVINELKSNNYKVIAFGRNEKIGKTLVDENVEFYKGDIENLDDLFRASEGCSAVIHAAALSTVWGKWENFYNINVLGTKNIIRLCEEKKLKLVFVSSPSIYAGAKDQLDVREDEAPEENNLNFYIKSKIMAEKLIRSSSLNYMIIRPRGLFGIGDTSIIPRLLDLNKKIGIPLFADGKQKVDITCVENVAYALRLALENNEYLGGIYNITNDEPIEFKEILTLFFNEIGTKGKYLKWNYNLIFPLVSFMERVYKFFRIEKEPPLTKYTLYLMRYSQTLNIDKAKKELGYYPKISVIEGVKKYVEHSRKNDRNS
;
A
#
# COMPACT_ATOMS: atom_id res chain seq x y z
N MET A 1 -11.13 23.13 -0.78
CA MET A 1 -10.62 22.45 -2.00
C MET A 1 -11.37 21.15 -2.19
N LYS A 2 -11.71 20.75 -3.45
CA LYS A 2 -12.37 19.48 -3.79
C LYS A 2 -11.35 18.53 -4.42
N VAL A 3 -11.31 17.28 -3.97
CA VAL A 3 -10.30 16.28 -4.35
C VAL A 3 -10.97 15.02 -4.89
N LEU A 4 -10.54 14.55 -6.06
CA LEU A 4 -10.92 13.23 -6.57
C LEU A 4 -10.01 12.16 -5.92
N LEU A 5 -10.60 11.23 -5.20
CA LEU A 5 -9.88 10.10 -4.59
C LEU A 5 -10.27 8.80 -5.30
N THR A 6 -9.38 8.24 -6.10
CA THR A 6 -9.58 6.89 -6.65
C THR A 6 -9.15 5.83 -5.63
N GLY A 7 -9.78 4.65 -5.68
CA GLY A 7 -9.56 3.63 -4.66
C GLY A 7 -10.20 3.94 -3.31
N ALA A 8 -11.16 4.85 -3.27
CA ALA A 8 -11.84 5.33 -2.07
C ALA A 8 -12.53 4.21 -1.27
N THR A 9 -13.01 3.17 -1.94
CA THR A 9 -13.67 2.01 -1.31
C THR A 9 -12.69 0.96 -0.75
N GLY A 10 -11.37 1.18 -0.93
CA GLY A 10 -10.31 0.31 -0.41
C GLY A 10 -9.94 0.62 1.05
N PHE A 11 -8.99 -0.17 1.58
CA PHE A 11 -8.49 -0.03 2.94
C PHE A 11 -7.93 1.39 3.21
N LEU A 12 -6.94 1.84 2.45
CA LEU A 12 -6.35 3.18 2.58
C LEU A 12 -7.35 4.30 2.30
N GLY A 13 -8.25 4.11 1.32
CA GLY A 13 -9.17 5.14 0.86
C GLY A 13 -10.05 5.72 1.96
N LYS A 14 -10.56 4.88 2.88
CA LYS A 14 -11.37 5.32 4.02
C LYS A 14 -10.60 6.26 4.96
N TYR A 15 -9.33 5.99 5.20
CA TYR A 15 -8.48 6.82 6.06
C TYR A 15 -8.13 8.15 5.39
N VAL A 16 -7.88 8.12 4.08
CA VAL A 16 -7.65 9.35 3.29
C VAL A 16 -8.90 10.23 3.32
N ILE A 17 -10.11 9.67 3.17
CA ILE A 17 -11.37 10.41 3.30
C ILE A 17 -11.45 11.09 4.68
N ASN A 18 -11.21 10.34 5.75
CA ASN A 18 -11.29 10.87 7.11
C ASN A 18 -10.25 11.98 7.35
N GLU A 19 -9.01 11.78 6.90
CA GLU A 19 -7.95 12.80 7.02
C GLU A 19 -8.31 14.06 6.25
N LEU A 20 -8.80 13.95 5.01
CA LEU A 20 -9.20 15.09 4.20
C LEU A 20 -10.39 15.84 4.79
N LYS A 21 -11.43 15.14 5.24
CA LYS A 21 -12.61 15.74 5.89
C LYS A 21 -12.23 16.54 7.13
N SER A 22 -11.40 15.95 8.00
CA SER A 22 -10.93 16.60 9.23
C SER A 22 -10.14 17.88 8.97
N ASN A 23 -9.71 18.09 7.71
CA ASN A 23 -9.00 19.29 7.26
C ASN A 23 -9.81 20.12 6.25
N ASN A 24 -11.16 20.03 6.29
CA ASN A 24 -12.11 20.83 5.50
C ASN A 24 -12.02 20.65 3.98
N TYR A 25 -11.62 19.47 3.50
CA TYR A 25 -11.68 19.13 2.09
C TYR A 25 -13.03 18.51 1.73
N LYS A 26 -13.52 18.80 0.54
CA LYS A 26 -14.58 18.03 -0.12
C LYS A 26 -13.95 16.91 -0.94
N VAL A 27 -14.53 15.72 -0.89
CA VAL A 27 -13.97 14.51 -1.52
C VAL A 27 -14.98 13.90 -2.48
N ILE A 28 -14.57 13.68 -3.71
CA ILE A 28 -15.24 12.75 -4.61
C ILE A 28 -14.60 11.37 -4.41
N ALA A 29 -15.29 10.50 -3.71
CA ALA A 29 -14.90 9.11 -3.50
C ALA A 29 -15.21 8.31 -4.78
N PHE A 30 -14.18 7.96 -5.54
CA PHE A 30 -14.33 7.25 -6.81
C PHE A 30 -13.97 5.77 -6.67
N GLY A 31 -14.86 4.89 -7.17
CA GLY A 31 -14.59 3.46 -7.15
C GLY A 31 -15.73 2.59 -7.67
N ARG A 32 -15.46 1.30 -7.86
CA ARG A 32 -16.41 0.34 -8.45
C ARG A 32 -17.44 -0.20 -7.48
N ASN A 33 -17.09 -0.29 -6.19
CA ASN A 33 -17.95 -0.91 -5.18
C ASN A 33 -18.99 0.09 -4.65
N GLU A 34 -20.18 0.07 -5.28
CA GLU A 34 -21.28 0.96 -4.93
C GLU A 34 -21.80 0.75 -3.50
N LYS A 35 -21.84 -0.51 -3.03
CA LYS A 35 -22.30 -0.84 -1.67
C LYS A 35 -21.42 -0.15 -0.61
N ILE A 36 -20.10 -0.26 -0.74
CA ILE A 36 -19.17 0.43 0.15
C ILE A 36 -19.20 1.93 -0.11
N GLY A 37 -19.22 2.36 -1.38
CA GLY A 37 -19.22 3.77 -1.73
C GLY A 37 -20.36 4.56 -1.09
N LYS A 38 -21.57 4.02 -1.09
CA LYS A 38 -22.74 4.64 -0.44
C LYS A 38 -22.57 4.83 1.07
N THR A 39 -21.77 4.01 1.74
CA THR A 39 -21.50 4.16 3.19
C THR A 39 -20.47 5.26 3.51
N LEU A 40 -19.80 5.80 2.49
CA LEU A 40 -18.80 6.87 2.64
C LEU A 40 -19.40 8.28 2.50
N VAL A 41 -20.63 8.37 1.95
CA VAL A 41 -21.28 9.64 1.62
C VAL A 41 -21.72 10.39 2.87
N ASP A 42 -21.39 11.68 2.93
CA ASP A 42 -21.88 12.64 3.90
C ASP A 42 -21.82 14.07 3.31
N GLU A 43 -21.91 15.10 4.15
CA GLU A 43 -21.90 16.51 3.72
C GLU A 43 -20.62 16.95 2.98
N ASN A 44 -19.49 16.26 3.21
CA ASN A 44 -18.18 16.55 2.63
C ASN A 44 -17.72 15.50 1.61
N VAL A 45 -18.45 14.39 1.47
CA VAL A 45 -18.09 13.26 0.61
C VAL A 45 -19.22 12.90 -0.33
N GLU A 46 -18.97 13.03 -1.60
CA GLU A 46 -19.81 12.50 -2.67
C GLU A 46 -19.20 11.19 -3.18
N PHE A 47 -20.03 10.19 -3.51
CA PHE A 47 -19.56 8.96 -4.14
C PHE A 47 -19.90 8.94 -5.62
N TYR A 48 -18.88 8.68 -6.45
CA TYR A 48 -19.05 8.44 -7.89
C TYR A 48 -18.67 7.01 -8.22
N LYS A 49 -19.63 6.21 -8.71
CA LYS A 49 -19.39 4.86 -9.20
C LYS A 49 -18.75 4.93 -10.58
N GLY A 50 -17.52 4.42 -10.72
CA GLY A 50 -16.82 4.41 -12.01
C GLY A 50 -15.59 3.51 -11.98
N ASP A 51 -15.01 3.31 -13.15
CA ASP A 51 -13.78 2.54 -13.35
C ASP A 51 -12.65 3.44 -13.85
N ILE A 52 -11.43 3.29 -13.29
CA ILE A 52 -10.25 4.04 -13.76
C ILE A 52 -9.84 3.67 -15.18
N GLU A 53 -10.29 2.54 -15.70
CA GLU A 53 -10.12 2.15 -17.10
C GLU A 53 -11.05 2.94 -18.04
N ASN A 54 -12.12 3.55 -17.50
CA ASN A 54 -13.05 4.41 -18.25
C ASN A 54 -12.71 5.88 -18.05
N LEU A 55 -12.20 6.49 -19.09
CA LEU A 55 -11.76 7.89 -19.06
C LEU A 55 -12.95 8.87 -18.88
N ASP A 56 -14.12 8.59 -19.47
CA ASP A 56 -15.30 9.44 -19.33
C ASP A 56 -15.84 9.46 -17.90
N ASP A 57 -15.78 8.33 -17.18
CA ASP A 57 -16.15 8.28 -15.77
C ASP A 57 -15.23 9.20 -14.93
N LEU A 58 -13.92 9.19 -15.22
CA LEU A 58 -12.94 10.03 -14.55
C LEU A 58 -13.18 11.52 -14.81
N PHE A 59 -13.46 11.89 -16.05
CA PHE A 59 -13.75 13.29 -16.42
C PHE A 59 -15.00 13.82 -15.71
N ARG A 60 -16.09 13.04 -15.69
CA ARG A 60 -17.33 13.40 -15.00
C ARG A 60 -17.13 13.50 -13.48
N ALA A 61 -16.46 12.50 -12.89
CA ALA A 61 -16.21 12.49 -11.45
C ALA A 61 -15.30 13.62 -10.97
N SER A 62 -14.43 14.13 -11.84
CA SER A 62 -13.46 15.18 -11.49
C SER A 62 -14.02 16.60 -11.58
N GLU A 63 -15.32 16.78 -11.83
CA GLU A 63 -15.91 18.11 -11.99
C GLU A 63 -15.77 18.96 -10.73
N GLY A 64 -15.18 20.16 -10.90
CA GLY A 64 -14.87 21.07 -9.80
C GLY A 64 -13.74 20.62 -8.87
N CYS A 65 -13.04 19.51 -9.17
CA CYS A 65 -11.85 19.10 -8.42
C CYS A 65 -10.62 19.96 -8.77
N SER A 66 -9.74 20.13 -7.79
CA SER A 66 -8.45 20.84 -7.97
C SER A 66 -7.26 19.87 -7.94
N ALA A 67 -7.46 18.66 -7.49
CA ALA A 67 -6.40 17.63 -7.40
C ALA A 67 -6.98 16.23 -7.44
N VAL A 68 -6.10 15.26 -7.70
CA VAL A 68 -6.39 13.82 -7.67
C VAL A 68 -5.44 13.14 -6.69
N ILE A 69 -5.97 12.33 -5.77
CA ILE A 69 -5.21 11.31 -5.05
C ILE A 69 -5.52 9.97 -5.70
N HIS A 70 -4.51 9.40 -6.37
CA HIS A 70 -4.66 8.12 -7.08
C HIS A 70 -4.15 6.97 -6.22
N ALA A 71 -5.07 6.33 -5.48
CA ALA A 71 -4.80 5.16 -4.63
C ALA A 71 -5.41 3.86 -5.17
N ALA A 72 -6.13 3.90 -6.30
CA ALA A 72 -6.64 2.70 -6.94
C ALA A 72 -5.49 1.88 -7.54
N ALA A 73 -5.43 0.61 -7.20
CA ALA A 73 -4.48 -0.34 -7.76
C ALA A 73 -4.95 -1.79 -7.55
N LEU A 74 -4.52 -2.68 -8.42
CA LEU A 74 -4.52 -4.11 -8.14
C LEU A 74 -3.23 -4.42 -7.37
N SER A 75 -3.36 -4.71 -6.06
CA SER A 75 -2.23 -4.85 -5.11
C SER A 75 -1.96 -6.30 -4.69
N THR A 76 -2.51 -7.29 -5.40
CA THR A 76 -2.20 -8.71 -5.16
C THR A 76 -0.80 -9.06 -5.67
N VAL A 77 -0.19 -10.08 -5.09
CA VAL A 77 1.16 -10.52 -5.51
C VAL A 77 1.12 -11.55 -6.66
N TRP A 78 -0.07 -12.03 -7.03
CA TRP A 78 -0.29 -13.07 -8.04
C TRP A 78 -1.51 -12.77 -8.89
N GLY A 79 -1.49 -13.20 -10.16
CA GLY A 79 -2.58 -13.02 -11.12
C GLY A 79 -2.07 -12.89 -12.56
N LYS A 80 -2.97 -12.57 -13.48
CA LYS A 80 -2.64 -12.34 -14.91
C LYS A 80 -2.01 -10.97 -15.11
N TRP A 81 -1.01 -10.90 -15.99
CA TRP A 81 -0.33 -9.65 -16.34
C TRP A 81 -1.30 -8.58 -16.87
N GLU A 82 -2.25 -8.99 -17.70
CA GLU A 82 -3.22 -8.11 -18.32
C GLU A 82 -4.01 -7.31 -17.29
N ASN A 83 -4.40 -7.94 -16.16
CA ASN A 83 -5.13 -7.27 -15.09
C ASN A 83 -4.29 -6.20 -14.39
N PHE A 84 -3.00 -6.51 -14.12
CA PHE A 84 -2.07 -5.52 -13.54
C PHE A 84 -1.79 -4.39 -14.52
N TYR A 85 -1.61 -4.72 -15.79
CA TYR A 85 -1.34 -3.73 -16.83
C TYR A 85 -2.53 -2.78 -17.01
N ASN A 86 -3.73 -3.32 -17.17
CA ASN A 86 -4.94 -2.52 -17.38
C ASN A 86 -5.21 -1.60 -16.18
N ILE A 87 -5.23 -2.16 -14.97
CA ILE A 87 -5.57 -1.37 -13.78
C ILE A 87 -4.43 -0.43 -13.39
N ASN A 88 -3.20 -0.94 -13.23
CA ASN A 88 -2.11 -0.16 -12.64
C ASN A 88 -1.38 0.73 -13.66
N VAL A 89 -1.34 0.34 -14.94
CA VAL A 89 -0.60 1.09 -15.97
C VAL A 89 -1.57 1.92 -16.83
N LEU A 90 -2.54 1.29 -17.48
CA LEU A 90 -3.50 2.03 -18.32
C LEU A 90 -4.42 2.92 -17.47
N GLY A 91 -4.91 2.44 -16.32
CA GLY A 91 -5.66 3.26 -15.37
C GLY A 91 -4.88 4.49 -14.92
N THR A 92 -3.57 4.33 -14.59
CA THR A 92 -2.71 5.49 -14.28
C THR A 92 -2.52 6.40 -15.50
N LYS A 93 -2.40 5.87 -16.70
CA LYS A 93 -2.33 6.68 -17.94
C LYS A 93 -3.59 7.53 -18.13
N ASN A 94 -4.77 7.00 -17.82
CA ASN A 94 -6.03 7.75 -17.86
C ASN A 94 -6.04 8.88 -16.82
N ILE A 95 -5.52 8.62 -15.61
CA ILE A 95 -5.38 9.65 -14.57
C ILE A 95 -4.40 10.75 -14.99
N ILE A 96 -3.28 10.39 -15.61
CA ILE A 96 -2.32 11.37 -16.17
C ILE A 96 -3.04 12.27 -17.17
N ARG A 97 -3.71 11.67 -18.16
CA ARG A 97 -4.46 12.40 -19.18
C ARG A 97 -5.51 13.34 -18.57
N LEU A 98 -6.31 12.86 -17.62
CA LEU A 98 -7.26 13.68 -16.88
C LEU A 98 -6.59 14.89 -16.23
N CYS A 99 -5.48 14.65 -15.51
CA CYS A 99 -4.77 15.70 -14.78
C CYS A 99 -4.13 16.73 -15.73
N GLU A 100 -3.60 16.31 -16.87
CA GLU A 100 -3.05 17.21 -17.91
C GLU A 100 -4.14 18.09 -18.51
N GLU A 101 -5.26 17.50 -18.96
CA GLU A 101 -6.36 18.24 -19.61
C GLU A 101 -7.06 19.22 -18.65
N LYS A 102 -7.24 18.83 -17.38
CA LYS A 102 -7.91 19.68 -16.35
C LYS A 102 -6.93 20.47 -15.48
N LYS A 103 -5.62 20.36 -15.71
CA LYS A 103 -4.56 21.02 -14.91
C LYS A 103 -4.65 20.68 -13.41
N LEU A 104 -4.91 19.42 -13.08
CA LEU A 104 -5.03 18.95 -11.71
C LEU A 104 -3.68 18.50 -11.18
N LYS A 105 -3.41 18.77 -9.90
CA LYS A 105 -2.27 18.17 -9.19
C LYS A 105 -2.53 16.69 -8.94
N LEU A 106 -1.51 15.85 -9.12
CA LEU A 106 -1.56 14.41 -8.88
C LEU A 106 -0.75 14.00 -7.65
N VAL A 107 -1.38 13.35 -6.68
CA VAL A 107 -0.70 12.59 -5.63
C VAL A 107 -0.91 11.10 -5.90
N PHE A 108 0.17 10.40 -6.22
CA PHE A 108 0.13 8.98 -6.59
C PHE A 108 0.60 8.09 -5.47
N VAL A 109 -0.20 7.09 -5.11
CA VAL A 109 0.19 6.06 -4.14
C VAL A 109 0.91 4.93 -4.87
N SER A 110 2.22 4.87 -4.71
CA SER A 110 3.07 3.80 -5.21
C SER A 110 3.32 2.73 -4.14
N SER A 111 4.43 2.03 -4.21
CA SER A 111 4.77 0.96 -3.28
C SER A 111 6.28 0.77 -3.18
N PRO A 112 6.85 0.58 -1.99
CA PRO A 112 8.26 0.25 -1.82
C PRO A 112 8.58 -1.22 -2.15
N SER A 113 7.58 -2.02 -2.54
CA SER A 113 7.83 -3.36 -3.09
C SER A 113 8.71 -3.31 -4.34
N ILE A 114 8.81 -2.16 -5.01
CA ILE A 114 9.73 -1.95 -6.14
C ILE A 114 11.20 -2.20 -5.78
N TYR A 115 11.59 -1.97 -4.52
CA TYR A 115 12.94 -2.26 -4.01
C TYR A 115 13.18 -3.74 -3.72
N ALA A 116 12.14 -4.58 -3.69
CA ALA A 116 12.25 -5.98 -3.23
C ALA A 116 13.31 -6.77 -3.99
N GLY A 117 14.16 -7.47 -3.25
CA GLY A 117 15.25 -8.28 -3.79
C GLY A 117 15.73 -9.34 -2.80
N ALA A 118 16.63 -10.20 -3.26
CA ALA A 118 17.20 -11.30 -2.48
C ALA A 118 18.42 -10.85 -1.65
N LYS A 119 18.30 -9.73 -0.94
CA LYS A 119 19.36 -9.17 -0.07
C LYS A 119 18.78 -8.29 1.03
N ASP A 120 19.53 -8.10 2.10
CA ASP A 120 19.22 -7.09 3.10
C ASP A 120 19.40 -5.68 2.51
N GLN A 121 18.44 -4.81 2.80
CA GLN A 121 18.38 -3.42 2.33
C GLN A 121 17.95 -2.55 3.51
N LEU A 122 18.90 -1.81 4.06
CA LEU A 122 18.66 -0.94 5.21
C LEU A 122 18.75 0.52 4.79
N ASP A 123 17.85 1.33 5.31
CA ASP A 123 17.83 2.79 5.11
C ASP A 123 17.77 3.20 3.62
N VAL A 124 16.94 2.47 2.83
CA VAL A 124 16.85 2.65 1.37
C VAL A 124 16.24 4.00 1.03
N ARG A 125 16.91 4.77 0.18
CA ARG A 125 16.46 6.08 -0.29
C ARG A 125 15.64 5.98 -1.58
N GLU A 126 14.92 7.05 -1.90
CA GLU A 126 14.02 7.10 -3.06
C GLU A 126 14.74 6.96 -4.41
N ASP A 127 15.98 7.44 -4.50
CA ASP A 127 16.84 7.38 -5.70
C ASP A 127 17.48 6.01 -5.94
N GLU A 128 17.44 5.11 -4.94
CA GLU A 128 17.90 3.73 -5.07
C GLU A 128 16.86 2.81 -5.74
N ALA A 129 15.73 3.34 -6.16
CA ALA A 129 14.69 2.55 -6.84
C ALA A 129 15.23 1.99 -8.18
N PRO A 130 15.11 0.67 -8.40
CA PRO A 130 15.57 0.07 -9.63
C PRO A 130 14.70 0.51 -10.81
N GLU A 131 15.32 0.67 -11.97
CA GLU A 131 14.60 0.97 -13.21
C GLU A 131 13.68 -0.19 -13.64
N GLU A 132 14.03 -1.43 -13.28
CA GLU A 132 13.23 -2.61 -13.56
C GLU A 132 13.28 -3.59 -12.39
N ASN A 133 12.13 -4.20 -12.10
CA ASN A 133 12.03 -5.32 -11.18
C ASN A 133 10.88 -6.23 -11.61
N ASN A 134 11.22 -7.41 -12.09
CA ASN A 134 10.28 -8.40 -12.63
C ASN A 134 9.97 -9.53 -11.63
N LEU A 135 10.16 -9.30 -10.34
CA LEU A 135 9.91 -10.32 -9.29
C LEU A 135 8.45 -10.79 -9.30
N ASN A 136 7.51 -9.86 -9.48
CA ASN A 136 6.11 -10.15 -9.77
C ASN A 136 5.47 -9.03 -10.63
N PHE A 137 4.26 -9.28 -11.12
CA PHE A 137 3.55 -8.35 -11.99
C PHE A 137 3.08 -7.07 -11.29
N TYR A 138 2.79 -7.13 -9.99
CA TYR A 138 2.47 -5.94 -9.21
C TYR A 138 3.65 -4.96 -9.19
N ILE A 139 4.83 -5.43 -8.82
CA ILE A 139 6.06 -4.63 -8.78
C ILE A 139 6.34 -4.02 -10.15
N LYS A 140 6.33 -4.86 -11.20
CA LYS A 140 6.53 -4.42 -12.57
C LYS A 140 5.55 -3.31 -12.97
N SER A 141 4.27 -3.49 -12.69
CA SER A 141 3.23 -2.50 -13.04
C SER A 141 3.37 -1.19 -12.27
N LYS A 142 3.80 -1.22 -11.00
CA LYS A 142 4.04 -0.01 -10.19
C LYS A 142 5.24 0.78 -10.71
N ILE A 143 6.33 0.13 -11.09
CA ILE A 143 7.48 0.78 -11.74
C ILE A 143 7.06 1.43 -13.06
N MET A 144 6.29 0.73 -13.90
CA MET A 144 5.78 1.29 -15.15
C MET A 144 4.89 2.51 -14.92
N ALA A 145 3.99 2.46 -13.92
CA ALA A 145 3.13 3.59 -13.56
C ALA A 145 3.94 4.80 -13.09
N GLU A 146 4.95 4.61 -12.22
CA GLU A 146 5.85 5.70 -11.82
C GLU A 146 6.60 6.30 -13.00
N LYS A 147 7.10 5.47 -13.93
CA LYS A 147 7.78 5.95 -15.13
C LYS A 147 6.87 6.84 -15.99
N LEU A 148 5.61 6.44 -16.19
CA LEU A 148 4.63 7.25 -16.93
C LEU A 148 4.41 8.61 -16.26
N ILE A 149 4.24 8.65 -14.93
CA ILE A 149 4.04 9.89 -14.18
C ILE A 149 5.29 10.78 -14.27
N ARG A 150 6.48 10.21 -14.07
CA ARG A 150 7.75 10.96 -14.14
C ARG A 150 8.03 11.53 -15.53
N SER A 151 7.51 10.90 -16.58
CA SER A 151 7.67 11.35 -17.98
C SER A 151 6.57 12.34 -18.41
N SER A 152 5.57 12.63 -17.57
CA SER A 152 4.49 13.56 -17.86
C SER A 152 4.86 14.99 -17.51
N SER A 153 4.06 15.96 -17.99
CA SER A 153 4.20 17.39 -17.67
C SER A 153 3.47 17.80 -16.38
N LEU A 154 3.00 16.85 -15.58
CA LEU A 154 2.16 17.09 -14.43
C LEU A 154 2.89 17.71 -13.23
N ASN A 155 2.14 18.47 -12.44
CA ASN A 155 2.48 18.72 -11.05
C ASN A 155 2.12 17.47 -10.24
N TYR A 156 3.09 16.64 -9.90
CA TYR A 156 2.85 15.37 -9.20
C TYR A 156 3.69 15.22 -7.94
N MET A 157 3.23 14.32 -7.07
CA MET A 157 4.00 13.71 -5.98
C MET A 157 3.75 12.21 -5.92
N ILE A 158 4.78 11.43 -5.67
CA ILE A 158 4.73 9.97 -5.56
C ILE A 158 5.01 9.58 -4.11
N ILE A 159 4.10 8.85 -3.50
CA ILE A 159 4.20 8.36 -2.11
C ILE A 159 4.37 6.84 -2.14
N ARG A 160 5.43 6.34 -1.50
CA ARG A 160 5.77 4.91 -1.39
C ARG A 160 5.60 4.45 0.06
N PRO A 161 4.40 4.11 0.51
CA PRO A 161 4.15 3.73 1.90
C PRO A 161 4.46 2.26 2.16
N ARG A 162 5.22 1.94 3.22
CA ARG A 162 5.70 0.59 3.54
C ARG A 162 4.79 -0.13 4.53
N GLY A 163 4.36 -1.36 4.20
CA GLY A 163 3.77 -2.28 5.17
C GLY A 163 2.55 -1.72 5.92
N LEU A 164 1.53 -1.27 5.19
CA LEU A 164 0.36 -0.64 5.79
C LEU A 164 -0.41 -1.62 6.68
N PHE A 165 -0.71 -1.19 7.90
CA PHE A 165 -1.60 -1.90 8.81
C PHE A 165 -2.55 -0.95 9.53
N GLY A 166 -3.67 -1.48 10.01
CA GLY A 166 -4.69 -0.71 10.72
C GLY A 166 -6.05 -1.40 10.65
N ILE A 167 -7.08 -0.78 11.21
CA ILE A 167 -8.45 -1.31 11.22
C ILE A 167 -8.96 -1.45 9.79
N GLY A 168 -9.41 -2.66 9.41
CA GLY A 168 -9.85 -2.97 8.06
C GLY A 168 -8.72 -3.50 7.14
N ASP A 169 -7.50 -3.72 7.67
CA ASP A 169 -6.47 -4.46 6.95
C ASP A 169 -6.96 -5.88 6.62
N THR A 170 -6.83 -6.27 5.35
CA THR A 170 -7.18 -7.60 4.85
C THR A 170 -5.97 -8.40 4.40
N SER A 171 -4.76 -7.84 4.53
CA SER A 171 -3.56 -8.38 3.89
C SER A 171 -2.49 -8.85 4.87
N ILE A 172 -2.04 -8.04 5.80
CA ILE A 172 -0.90 -8.37 6.68
C ILE A 172 -1.37 -9.12 7.91
N ILE A 173 -2.13 -8.45 8.78
CA ILE A 173 -2.51 -8.99 10.08
C ILE A 173 -3.39 -10.24 9.96
N PRO A 174 -4.47 -10.26 9.13
CA PRO A 174 -5.30 -11.46 9.00
C PRO A 174 -4.53 -12.69 8.50
N ARG A 175 -3.58 -12.50 7.56
CA ARG A 175 -2.74 -13.61 7.08
C ARG A 175 -1.82 -14.15 8.17
N LEU A 176 -1.22 -13.30 8.99
CA LEU A 176 -0.39 -13.72 10.13
C LEU A 176 -1.21 -14.48 11.18
N LEU A 177 -2.40 -14.02 11.49
CA LEU A 177 -3.32 -14.68 12.42
C LEU A 177 -3.77 -16.05 11.90
N ASP A 178 -4.12 -16.14 10.62
CA ASP A 178 -4.51 -17.41 9.98
C ASP A 178 -3.36 -18.43 9.96
N LEU A 179 -2.15 -17.99 9.62
CA LEU A 179 -0.94 -18.83 9.67
C LEU A 179 -0.68 -19.32 11.10
N ASN A 180 -0.76 -18.43 12.10
CA ASN A 180 -0.55 -18.78 13.50
C ASN A 180 -1.55 -19.84 13.99
N LYS A 181 -2.81 -19.77 13.55
CA LYS A 181 -3.85 -20.75 13.90
C LYS A 181 -3.60 -22.10 13.23
N LYS A 182 -3.24 -22.11 11.95
CA LYS A 182 -3.17 -23.34 11.14
C LYS A 182 -1.87 -24.10 11.36
N ILE A 183 -0.73 -23.50 11.13
CA ILE A 183 0.57 -24.18 11.10
C ILE A 183 1.65 -23.51 11.92
N GLY A 184 1.49 -22.23 12.25
CA GLY A 184 2.52 -21.39 12.84
C GLY A 184 3.22 -20.52 11.80
N ILE A 185 3.92 -19.49 12.27
CA ILE A 185 4.59 -18.50 11.43
C ILE A 185 6.01 -18.94 11.13
N PRO A 186 6.39 -19.13 9.86
CA PRO A 186 7.76 -19.44 9.50
C PRO A 186 8.69 -18.28 9.86
N LEU A 187 9.76 -18.59 10.59
CA LEU A 187 10.84 -17.65 10.86
C LEU A 187 12.10 -18.07 10.11
N PHE A 188 12.65 -17.14 9.36
CA PHE A 188 13.99 -17.19 8.79
C PHE A 188 14.91 -16.30 9.63
N ALA A 189 16.19 -16.66 9.74
CA ALA A 189 17.17 -15.92 10.54
C ALA A 189 16.67 -15.57 11.97
N ASP A 190 15.95 -16.48 12.60
CA ASP A 190 15.31 -16.33 13.92
C ASP A 190 14.36 -15.12 14.04
N GLY A 191 13.93 -14.53 12.90
CA GLY A 191 13.05 -13.37 12.85
C GLY A 191 13.73 -12.04 13.17
N LYS A 192 15.07 -11.98 13.08
CA LYS A 192 15.89 -10.77 13.37
C LYS A 192 15.97 -9.78 12.21
N GLN A 193 15.40 -10.11 11.05
CA GLN A 193 15.35 -9.17 9.94
C GLN A 193 14.56 -7.91 10.35
N LYS A 194 15.13 -6.74 10.07
CA LYS A 194 14.51 -5.45 10.34
C LYS A 194 13.52 -5.09 9.24
N VAL A 195 12.34 -4.66 9.64
CA VAL A 195 11.27 -4.25 8.72
C VAL A 195 10.64 -2.94 9.17
N ASP A 196 10.15 -2.17 8.22
CA ASP A 196 9.24 -1.07 8.48
C ASP A 196 7.80 -1.52 8.28
N ILE A 197 6.95 -1.04 9.15
CA ILE A 197 5.49 -1.06 9.01
C ILE A 197 4.95 0.34 9.23
N THR A 198 3.75 0.63 8.72
CA THR A 198 3.20 1.99 8.77
C THR A 198 1.73 1.94 9.17
N CYS A 199 1.37 2.67 10.22
CA CYS A 199 -0.03 2.90 10.55
C CYS A 199 -0.70 3.59 9.37
N VAL A 200 -1.84 3.09 8.94
CA VAL A 200 -2.55 3.60 7.76
C VAL A 200 -2.96 5.06 7.90
N GLU A 201 -3.22 5.52 9.15
CA GLU A 201 -3.49 6.92 9.46
C GLU A 201 -2.29 7.82 9.12
N ASN A 202 -1.06 7.37 9.41
CA ASN A 202 0.15 8.11 9.05
C ASN A 202 0.33 8.22 7.54
N VAL A 203 -0.09 7.19 6.78
CA VAL A 203 -0.08 7.25 5.31
C VAL A 203 -1.12 8.25 4.80
N ALA A 204 -2.33 8.27 5.35
CA ALA A 204 -3.36 9.24 4.98
C ALA A 204 -2.88 10.67 5.27
N TYR A 205 -2.23 10.89 6.41
CA TYR A 205 -1.59 12.15 6.77
C TYR A 205 -0.50 12.57 5.77
N ALA A 206 0.39 11.64 5.38
CA ALA A 206 1.43 11.91 4.38
C ALA A 206 0.83 12.30 3.01
N LEU A 207 -0.27 11.65 2.59
CA LEU A 207 -0.97 11.99 1.34
C LEU A 207 -1.58 13.38 1.39
N ARG A 208 -2.12 13.84 2.54
CA ARG A 208 -2.59 15.20 2.71
C ARG A 208 -1.43 16.21 2.64
N LEU A 209 -0.33 15.94 3.34
CA LEU A 209 0.87 16.82 3.26
C LEU A 209 1.37 16.94 1.82
N ALA A 210 1.43 15.84 1.08
CA ALA A 210 1.80 15.85 -0.33
C ALA A 210 0.79 16.66 -1.18
N LEU A 211 -0.50 16.57 -0.88
CA LEU A 211 -1.54 17.33 -1.55
C LEU A 211 -1.36 18.84 -1.34
N GLU A 212 -1.03 19.26 -0.12
CA GLU A 212 -0.88 20.68 0.28
C GLU A 212 0.45 21.29 -0.17
N ASN A 213 1.50 20.49 -0.32
CA ASN A 213 2.82 20.97 -0.69
C ASN A 213 2.87 21.36 -2.19
N ASN A 214 3.22 22.61 -2.47
CA ASN A 214 3.40 23.14 -3.83
C ASN A 214 4.87 23.54 -4.14
N GLU A 215 5.77 23.37 -3.18
CA GLU A 215 7.18 23.75 -3.31
C GLU A 215 8.00 22.66 -3.99
N TYR A 216 7.75 21.39 -3.62
CA TYR A 216 8.56 20.24 -4.05
C TYR A 216 7.82 19.37 -5.08
N LEU A 217 7.27 19.99 -6.11
CA LEU A 217 6.59 19.27 -7.20
C LEU A 217 7.56 18.34 -7.93
N GLY A 218 7.07 17.16 -8.34
CA GLY A 218 7.91 16.08 -8.89
C GLY A 218 8.59 15.20 -7.82
N GLY A 219 8.33 15.48 -6.53
CA GLY A 219 8.92 14.74 -5.42
C GLY A 219 8.43 13.30 -5.32
N ILE A 220 9.34 12.42 -4.90
CA ILE A 220 9.06 11.01 -4.57
C ILE A 220 9.48 10.82 -3.13
N TYR A 221 8.62 10.14 -2.33
CA TYR A 221 8.81 10.02 -0.88
C TYR A 221 8.50 8.62 -0.38
N ASN A 222 9.45 8.05 0.33
CA ASN A 222 9.23 6.87 1.17
C ASN A 222 8.45 7.28 2.42
N ILE A 223 7.50 6.46 2.84
CA ILE A 223 6.70 6.72 4.05
C ILE A 223 6.66 5.47 4.92
N THR A 224 7.13 5.63 6.16
CA THR A 224 7.10 4.61 7.21
C THR A 224 6.69 5.24 8.54
N ASN A 225 6.62 4.44 9.58
CA ASN A 225 6.47 4.96 10.95
C ASN A 225 7.77 5.50 11.57
N ASP A 226 8.90 5.46 10.82
CA ASP A 226 10.22 5.82 11.35
C ASP A 226 10.66 4.98 12.58
N GLU A 227 10.11 3.78 12.69
CA GLU A 227 10.33 2.85 13.80
C GLU A 227 10.72 1.46 13.23
N PRO A 228 11.96 1.29 12.69
CA PRO A 228 12.42 -0.01 12.20
C PRO A 228 12.45 -1.03 13.34
N ILE A 229 11.76 -2.16 13.16
CA ILE A 229 11.58 -3.17 14.20
C ILE A 229 11.98 -4.56 13.68
N GLU A 230 12.45 -5.45 14.55
CA GLU A 230 12.65 -6.85 14.18
C GLU A 230 11.31 -7.54 13.89
N PHE A 231 11.28 -8.37 12.84
CA PHE A 231 10.05 -9.06 12.42
C PHE A 231 9.42 -9.88 13.56
N LYS A 232 10.25 -10.55 14.37
CA LYS A 232 9.78 -11.30 15.52
C LYS A 232 9.21 -10.41 16.63
N GLU A 233 9.78 -9.22 16.83
CA GLU A 233 9.28 -8.28 17.84
C GLU A 233 7.90 -7.77 17.48
N ILE A 234 7.66 -7.39 16.21
CA ILE A 234 6.34 -6.95 15.78
C ILE A 234 5.30 -8.07 15.89
N LEU A 235 5.65 -9.31 15.56
CA LEU A 235 4.77 -10.47 15.77
C LEU A 235 4.45 -10.65 17.25
N THR A 236 5.46 -10.54 18.12
CA THR A 236 5.29 -10.69 19.56
C THR A 236 4.38 -9.59 20.12
N LEU A 237 4.56 -8.34 19.67
CA LEU A 237 3.69 -7.23 20.04
C LEU A 237 2.23 -7.50 19.67
N PHE A 238 1.97 -7.91 18.41
CA PHE A 238 0.61 -8.23 17.96
C PHE A 238 -0.02 -9.37 18.76
N PHE A 239 0.71 -10.47 18.97
CA PHE A 239 0.15 -11.62 19.69
C PHE A 239 -0.08 -11.34 21.17
N ASN A 240 0.80 -10.59 21.82
CA ASN A 240 0.60 -10.18 23.21
C ASN A 240 -0.63 -9.30 23.36
N GLU A 241 -0.82 -8.30 22.50
CA GLU A 241 -1.99 -7.42 22.54
C GLU A 241 -3.31 -8.18 22.25
N ILE A 242 -3.29 -9.16 21.35
CA ILE A 242 -4.46 -10.02 21.07
C ILE A 242 -4.72 -10.99 22.25
N GLY A 243 -3.74 -11.28 23.07
CA GLY A 243 -3.83 -12.27 24.17
C GLY A 243 -3.65 -13.71 23.69
N THR A 244 -2.93 -13.93 22.58
CA THR A 244 -2.61 -15.26 22.05
C THR A 244 -1.10 -15.49 22.01
N LYS A 245 -0.69 -16.78 22.03
CA LYS A 245 0.73 -17.12 21.88
C LYS A 245 1.08 -17.30 20.41
N GLY A 246 2.17 -16.64 19.97
CA GLY A 246 2.75 -16.88 18.66
C GLY A 246 3.36 -18.27 18.56
N LYS A 247 2.99 -19.02 17.53
CA LYS A 247 3.62 -20.30 17.17
C LYS A 247 4.66 -20.04 16.08
N TYR A 248 5.91 -20.25 16.39
CA TYR A 248 7.02 -19.97 15.46
C TYR A 248 7.66 -21.26 14.97
N LEU A 249 7.88 -21.34 13.65
CA LEU A 249 8.51 -22.47 12.98
C LEU A 249 9.85 -22.03 12.40
N LYS A 250 10.94 -22.66 12.81
CA LYS A 250 12.26 -22.41 12.22
C LYS A 250 12.36 -23.13 10.88
N TRP A 251 12.41 -22.36 9.81
CA TRP A 251 12.55 -22.89 8.47
C TRP A 251 13.94 -22.60 7.91
N ASN A 252 14.50 -23.59 7.19
CA ASN A 252 15.74 -23.40 6.47
C ASN A 252 15.45 -22.81 5.08
N TYR A 253 15.85 -21.56 4.86
CA TYR A 253 15.63 -20.85 3.61
C TYR A 253 16.17 -21.61 2.39
N ASN A 254 17.37 -22.20 2.50
CA ASN A 254 18.03 -22.90 1.39
C ASN A 254 17.27 -24.16 0.96
N LEU A 255 16.47 -24.75 1.82
CA LEU A 255 15.60 -25.90 1.50
C LEU A 255 14.25 -25.45 0.94
N ILE A 256 13.68 -24.37 1.49
CA ILE A 256 12.33 -23.90 1.11
C ILE A 256 12.35 -23.14 -0.20
N PHE A 257 13.36 -22.32 -0.46
CA PHE A 257 13.43 -21.47 -1.67
C PHE A 257 13.36 -22.25 -2.99
N PRO A 258 14.09 -23.37 -3.18
CA PRO A 258 13.96 -24.19 -4.40
C PRO A 258 12.55 -24.76 -4.59
N LEU A 259 11.92 -25.21 -3.50
CA LEU A 259 10.55 -25.77 -3.54
C LEU A 259 9.53 -24.69 -3.96
N VAL A 260 9.59 -23.51 -3.36
CA VAL A 260 8.72 -22.39 -3.73
C VAL A 260 8.99 -21.93 -5.16
N SER A 261 10.25 -21.90 -5.59
CA SER A 261 10.62 -21.53 -6.96
C SER A 261 10.11 -22.55 -7.98
N PHE A 262 10.11 -23.82 -7.65
CA PHE A 262 9.53 -24.87 -8.48
C PHE A 262 7.99 -24.74 -8.52
N MET A 263 7.35 -24.58 -7.37
CA MET A 263 5.90 -24.37 -7.28
C MET A 263 5.45 -23.19 -8.11
N GLU A 264 6.11 -22.03 -8.01
CA GLU A 264 5.75 -20.86 -8.85
C GLU A 264 5.89 -21.16 -10.36
N ARG A 265 6.91 -21.95 -10.77
CA ARG A 265 7.05 -22.37 -12.17
C ARG A 265 5.89 -23.25 -12.63
N VAL A 266 5.47 -24.20 -11.79
CA VAL A 266 4.31 -25.05 -12.08
C VAL A 266 3.04 -24.20 -12.20
N TYR A 267 2.78 -23.30 -11.26
CA TYR A 267 1.61 -22.41 -11.29
C TYR A 267 1.59 -21.52 -12.55
N LYS A 268 2.74 -20.98 -12.95
CA LYS A 268 2.88 -20.19 -14.17
C LYS A 268 2.66 -21.05 -15.43
N PHE A 269 3.24 -22.24 -15.48
CA PHE A 269 3.11 -23.15 -16.63
C PHE A 269 1.64 -23.56 -16.85
N PHE A 270 0.93 -23.94 -15.79
CA PHE A 270 -0.48 -24.29 -15.85
C PHE A 270 -1.44 -23.10 -15.81
N ARG A 271 -0.94 -21.87 -15.80
CA ARG A 271 -1.72 -20.63 -15.74
C ARG A 271 -2.71 -20.60 -14.58
N ILE A 272 -2.35 -21.15 -13.41
CA ILE A 272 -3.20 -21.17 -12.22
C ILE A 272 -3.34 -19.76 -11.68
N GLU A 273 -4.57 -19.24 -11.66
CA GLU A 273 -4.86 -17.85 -11.20
C GLU A 273 -4.88 -17.71 -9.69
N LYS A 274 -5.15 -18.81 -8.97
CA LYS A 274 -5.10 -18.82 -7.50
C LYS A 274 -3.68 -18.58 -7.03
N GLU A 275 -3.51 -17.65 -6.06
CA GLU A 275 -2.21 -17.36 -5.44
C GLU A 275 -1.64 -18.63 -4.80
N PRO A 276 -0.37 -19.00 -5.07
CA PRO A 276 0.28 -20.11 -4.37
C PRO A 276 0.43 -19.78 -2.88
N PRO A 277 0.48 -20.78 -1.99
CA PRO A 277 0.62 -20.58 -0.55
C PRO A 277 1.82 -19.71 -0.16
N LEU A 278 2.90 -19.80 -0.92
CA LEU A 278 4.10 -18.98 -0.80
C LEU A 278 4.62 -18.59 -2.17
N THR A 279 5.17 -17.38 -2.28
CA THR A 279 5.86 -16.88 -3.47
C THR A 279 7.30 -16.51 -3.12
N LYS A 280 8.16 -16.39 -4.13
CA LYS A 280 9.53 -15.87 -3.93
C LYS A 280 9.50 -14.49 -3.29
N TYR A 281 8.56 -13.65 -3.68
CA TYR A 281 8.37 -12.33 -3.09
C TYR A 281 8.07 -12.41 -1.59
N THR A 282 7.12 -13.27 -1.19
CA THR A 282 6.78 -13.48 0.24
C THR A 282 7.98 -14.02 1.02
N LEU A 283 8.76 -14.96 0.42
CA LEU A 283 9.98 -15.45 1.05
C LEU A 283 11.03 -14.35 1.25
N TYR A 284 11.18 -13.44 0.29
CA TYR A 284 12.11 -12.32 0.42
C TYR A 284 11.70 -11.38 1.53
N LEU A 285 10.41 -11.04 1.63
CA LEU A 285 9.89 -10.22 2.74
C LEU A 285 10.10 -10.85 4.12
N MET A 286 10.06 -12.18 4.20
CA MET A 286 10.23 -12.92 5.46
C MET A 286 11.70 -13.23 5.80
N ARG A 287 12.61 -13.14 4.82
CA ARG A 287 14.02 -13.54 5.00
C ARG A 287 14.96 -12.35 5.13
N TYR A 288 14.70 -11.29 4.39
CA TYR A 288 15.61 -10.17 4.27
C TYR A 288 15.09 -8.92 4.99
N SER A 289 16.00 -8.17 5.57
CA SER A 289 15.70 -6.86 6.12
C SER A 289 15.35 -5.88 5.00
N GLN A 290 14.33 -5.05 5.23
CA GLN A 290 14.07 -3.90 4.38
C GLN A 290 13.53 -2.74 5.20
N THR A 291 14.35 -1.70 5.36
CA THR A 291 13.98 -0.43 5.98
C THR A 291 14.22 0.71 5.01
N LEU A 292 13.44 1.78 5.14
CA LEU A 292 13.44 2.91 4.22
C LEU A 292 13.88 4.18 4.95
N ASN A 293 14.68 4.99 4.28
CA ASN A 293 14.96 6.35 4.71
C ASN A 293 13.75 7.25 4.42
N ILE A 294 13.33 8.05 5.39
CA ILE A 294 12.23 9.02 5.25
C ILE A 294 12.68 10.47 5.50
N ASP A 295 13.97 10.75 5.55
CA ASP A 295 14.49 12.09 5.84
C ASP A 295 14.04 13.12 4.80
N LYS A 296 13.89 12.68 3.54
CA LYS A 296 13.33 13.53 2.49
C LYS A 296 11.88 13.93 2.77
N ALA A 297 11.04 12.98 3.20
CA ALA A 297 9.66 13.26 3.57
C ALA A 297 9.58 14.19 4.81
N LYS A 298 10.45 14.00 5.80
CA LYS A 298 10.56 14.91 6.96
C LYS A 298 10.92 16.32 6.53
N LYS A 299 11.97 16.47 5.72
CA LYS A 299 12.51 17.77 5.30
C LYS A 299 11.56 18.53 4.36
N GLU A 300 11.04 17.87 3.35
CA GLU A 300 10.31 18.52 2.26
C GLU A 300 8.79 18.55 2.48
N LEU A 301 8.21 17.53 3.13
CA LEU A 301 6.77 17.48 3.42
C LEU A 301 6.44 17.87 4.87
N GLY A 302 7.42 17.96 5.77
CA GLY A 302 7.16 18.07 7.21
C GLY A 302 6.50 16.83 7.79
N TYR A 303 6.75 15.65 7.18
CA TYR A 303 6.15 14.40 7.61
C TYR A 303 6.83 13.85 8.87
N TYR A 304 6.08 13.82 9.95
CA TYR A 304 6.45 13.11 11.19
C TYR A 304 5.28 12.21 11.58
N PRO A 305 5.50 10.89 11.73
CA PRO A 305 4.44 9.95 12.11
C PRO A 305 3.73 10.41 13.39
N LYS A 306 2.39 10.46 13.34
CA LYS A 306 1.57 10.92 14.47
C LYS A 306 1.16 9.79 15.41
N ILE A 307 1.14 8.56 14.91
CA ILE A 307 0.71 7.36 15.62
C ILE A 307 1.88 6.39 15.60
N SER A 308 2.35 5.96 16.78
CA SER A 308 3.40 4.95 16.91
C SER A 308 2.90 3.57 16.47
N VAL A 309 3.82 2.66 16.17
CA VAL A 309 3.49 1.25 15.85
C VAL A 309 2.70 0.62 16.99
N ILE A 310 3.10 0.85 18.23
CA ILE A 310 2.43 0.31 19.42
C ILE A 310 0.99 0.81 19.54
N GLU A 311 0.76 2.10 19.36
CA GLU A 311 -0.59 2.70 19.39
C GLU A 311 -1.47 2.16 18.27
N GLY A 312 -0.93 2.01 17.05
CA GLY A 312 -1.64 1.42 15.92
C GLY A 312 -2.06 -0.02 16.17
N VAL A 313 -1.17 -0.83 16.77
CA VAL A 313 -1.48 -2.22 17.15
C VAL A 313 -2.59 -2.27 18.20
N LYS A 314 -2.51 -1.44 19.25
CA LYS A 314 -3.55 -1.37 20.30
C LYS A 314 -4.91 -1.00 19.72
N LYS A 315 -4.98 0.04 18.88
CA LYS A 315 -6.22 0.44 18.18
C LYS A 315 -6.81 -0.71 17.36
N TYR A 316 -5.97 -1.42 16.61
CA TYR A 316 -6.43 -2.57 15.83
C TYR A 316 -7.04 -3.65 16.70
N VAL A 317 -6.38 -4.03 17.80
CA VAL A 317 -6.82 -5.10 18.69
C VAL A 317 -8.09 -4.72 19.45
N GLU A 318 -8.19 -3.49 19.95
CA GLU A 318 -9.40 -2.99 20.60
C GLU A 318 -10.63 -3.04 19.68
N HIS A 319 -10.44 -2.67 18.42
CA HIS A 319 -11.51 -2.77 17.41
C HIS A 319 -11.92 -4.22 17.13
N SER A 320 -10.95 -5.14 16.99
CA SER A 320 -11.24 -6.56 16.78
C SER A 320 -12.03 -7.15 17.95
N ARG A 321 -11.64 -6.85 19.20
CA ARG A 321 -12.35 -7.33 20.39
C ARG A 321 -13.78 -6.83 20.49
N LYS A 322 -14.07 -5.59 20.04
CA LYS A 322 -15.43 -5.04 20.00
C LYS A 322 -16.32 -5.77 18.99
N ASN A 323 -15.75 -6.13 17.83
CA ASN A 323 -16.50 -6.86 16.80
C ASN A 323 -16.79 -8.29 17.22
N ASP A 324 -15.85 -8.98 17.87
CA ASP A 324 -16.06 -10.36 18.38
C ASP A 324 -17.11 -10.43 19.51
N ARG A 325 -17.37 -9.33 20.22
CA ARG A 325 -18.43 -9.27 21.26
C ARG A 325 -19.82 -8.99 20.67
N ASN A 326 -19.87 -8.46 19.45
CA ASN A 326 -21.12 -8.07 18.76
C ASN A 326 -21.56 -9.10 17.71
N SER A 327 -20.77 -10.18 17.49
CA SER A 327 -21.09 -11.34 16.64
C SER A 327 -21.49 -12.55 17.47
#